data_a56f93de2bd806c7979f590d30ae2cb3
#
_entry.id   a56f93de2bd806c7979f590d30ae2cb3
#
_cell.length_a   1.000
_cell.length_b   1.000
_cell.length_c   1.000
_cell.angle_alpha   90.00
_cell.angle_beta   90.00
_cell.angle_gamma   90.00
#
_symmetry.space_group_name_H-M   'P 1'
#
loop_
_entity.id
_entity.type
_entity.pdbx_description
1 polymer ?
#
loop_
_entity_poly.entity_id
_entity_poly.type
_entity_poly.pdbx_seq_one_letter_code
_entity_poly.pdbx_strand_id
1 'polypeptide(L)'
;ITAIVGGDVHTVTREVIRRGTVLVQGDKILDVGQDIKIPKGATVIDAAGKHVTPGFIAMQMSRVGISSAAASGSGLADSLDPFDRNIKYALGVGITSGAVSLRSSGRRSRSRAVNTRRPNDRFLGLEPEELVNDDPEFNPDFGDAETEVCQCCGLPIQPTEPITPSTPSAVTPTRYAVIKLSYGELDPMLVTQTPFFALSSSSLSGSLNRHTWRASIAKARAYLKAQAEHEAVVKAGKKSTPPKKTVGDDYIRLVKRETYLRTDANSADDIRSMIALSRELDYKLMLSGVAEGWLTASNLGEADVPVIITPRNRRSPARGREDSSGSSIETSGILERAGVPFAVAALSSSISLNGLAGRDLTSLPLEAAFAIRGGCSEATALAALTIVPARLLGLQDRLGSIEKGKDADLIILDGPPLDYRSYVETAIVSGKVRYDRVKDHVYPVFDRATLK
;
A
#
# COMPACT_ATOMS: atom_id res chain seq x y z
N ILE A 1 15.58 23.80 -18.48
CA ILE A 1 16.31 23.28 -17.28
C ILE A 1 15.78 24.02 -16.06
N THR A 2 15.47 23.28 -14.99
CA THR A 2 15.14 23.85 -13.68
C THR A 2 16.28 23.55 -12.71
N ALA A 3 16.69 24.55 -11.93
CA ALA A 3 17.72 24.42 -10.91
C ALA A 3 17.10 24.68 -9.53
N ILE A 4 17.13 23.68 -8.64
CA ILE A 4 16.74 23.81 -7.23
C ILE A 4 18.03 24.05 -6.45
N VAL A 5 18.16 25.21 -5.79
CA VAL A 5 19.45 25.73 -5.32
C VAL A 5 19.45 26.00 -3.83
N GLY A 6 20.54 25.65 -3.16
CA GLY A 6 20.86 26.09 -1.79
C GLY A 6 20.17 25.28 -0.69
N GLY A 7 19.43 24.24 -1.01
CA GLY A 7 18.77 23.37 -0.03
C GLY A 7 19.66 22.25 0.49
N ASP A 8 19.29 21.68 1.64
CA ASP A 8 19.88 20.44 2.14
C ASP A 8 19.26 19.26 1.38
N VAL A 9 20.03 18.66 0.46
CA VAL A 9 19.54 17.62 -0.44
C VAL A 9 19.73 16.25 0.19
N HIS A 10 18.63 15.60 0.53
CA HIS A 10 18.57 14.23 1.05
C HIS A 10 18.53 13.24 -0.12
N THR A 11 19.68 12.74 -0.55
CA THR A 11 19.77 11.81 -1.68
C THR A 11 19.17 10.44 -1.38
N VAL A 12 19.07 10.07 -0.10
CA VAL A 12 18.62 8.77 0.47
C VAL A 12 19.64 7.64 0.29
N THR A 13 20.39 7.61 -0.80
CA THR A 13 21.40 6.58 -1.08
C THR A 13 22.80 7.01 -0.70
N ARG A 14 23.00 8.29 -0.38
CA ARG A 14 24.27 8.89 0.04
C ARG A 14 24.01 9.87 1.17
N GLU A 15 25.07 10.45 1.71
CA GLU A 15 24.99 11.52 2.70
C GLU A 15 24.23 12.76 2.17
N VAL A 16 23.68 13.54 3.11
CA VAL A 16 22.96 14.78 2.81
C VAL A 16 23.94 15.80 2.24
N ILE A 17 23.63 16.34 1.08
CA ILE A 17 24.41 17.40 0.43
C ILE A 17 23.92 18.73 0.98
N ARG A 18 24.69 19.33 1.88
CA ARG A 18 24.35 20.64 2.48
C ARG A 18 24.46 21.76 1.44
N ARG A 19 23.45 22.65 1.41
CA ARG A 19 23.37 23.75 0.43
C ARG A 19 23.59 23.27 -1.00
N GLY A 20 23.07 22.11 -1.33
CA GLY A 20 23.23 21.48 -2.63
C GLY A 20 22.37 22.10 -3.72
N THR A 21 22.66 21.69 -4.94
CA THR A 21 21.88 22.03 -6.13
C THR A 21 21.42 20.78 -6.83
N VAL A 22 20.16 20.74 -7.27
CA VAL A 22 19.61 19.68 -8.13
C VAL A 22 19.24 20.31 -9.47
N LEU A 23 19.83 19.84 -10.54
CA LEU A 23 19.46 20.24 -11.91
C LEU A 23 18.47 19.24 -12.48
N VAL A 24 17.41 19.74 -13.07
CA VAL A 24 16.34 18.96 -13.72
C VAL A 24 16.25 19.38 -15.18
N GLN A 25 16.24 18.41 -16.07
CA GLN A 25 16.01 18.61 -17.50
C GLN A 25 14.87 17.73 -17.98
N GLY A 26 13.79 18.36 -18.45
CA GLY A 26 12.56 17.63 -18.76
C GLY A 26 11.99 16.95 -17.51
N ASP A 27 11.82 15.65 -17.56
CA ASP A 27 11.32 14.81 -16.46
C ASP A 27 12.42 14.14 -15.64
N LYS A 28 13.72 14.43 -15.92
CA LYS A 28 14.87 13.72 -15.33
C LYS A 28 15.77 14.62 -14.54
N ILE A 29 16.40 14.05 -13.50
CA ILE A 29 17.51 14.66 -12.78
C ILE A 29 18.74 14.62 -13.68
N LEU A 30 19.24 15.80 -14.05
CA LEU A 30 20.42 15.96 -14.88
C LEU A 30 21.70 15.80 -14.06
N ASP A 31 21.72 16.44 -12.87
CA ASP A 31 22.86 16.39 -11.96
C ASP A 31 22.46 16.78 -10.54
N VAL A 32 23.24 16.35 -9.54
CA VAL A 32 23.06 16.69 -8.13
C VAL A 32 24.41 16.82 -7.42
N GLY A 33 24.62 17.92 -6.71
CA GLY A 33 25.87 18.18 -5.99
C GLY A 33 25.89 19.54 -5.29
N GLN A 34 27.03 19.87 -4.70
CA GLN A 34 27.22 21.16 -3.99
C GLN A 34 27.61 22.28 -4.96
N ASP A 35 28.61 22.05 -5.78
CA ASP A 35 29.20 23.08 -6.65
C ASP A 35 28.82 22.90 -8.12
N ILE A 36 27.50 22.75 -8.37
CA ILE A 36 27.01 22.55 -9.73
C ILE A 36 26.84 23.89 -10.44
N LYS A 37 27.42 24.00 -11.63
CA LYS A 37 27.28 25.17 -12.48
C LYS A 37 25.85 25.24 -13.07
N ILE A 38 25.11 26.27 -12.73
CA ILE A 38 23.77 26.50 -13.23
C ILE A 38 23.84 27.00 -14.68
N PRO A 39 23.18 26.32 -15.63
CA PRO A 39 23.14 26.76 -17.03
C PRO A 39 22.45 28.13 -17.18
N LYS A 40 22.93 28.95 -18.11
CA LYS A 40 22.25 30.23 -18.45
C LYS A 40 20.84 29.94 -18.96
N GLY A 41 19.87 30.70 -18.45
CA GLY A 41 18.46 30.56 -18.80
C GLY A 41 17.71 29.45 -18.05
N ALA A 42 18.33 28.81 -17.04
CA ALA A 42 17.61 27.87 -16.17
C ALA A 42 16.61 28.63 -15.28
N THR A 43 15.44 28.02 -15.09
CA THR A 43 14.49 28.47 -14.07
C THR A 43 15.03 28.09 -12.69
N VAL A 44 15.23 29.07 -11.82
CA VAL A 44 15.78 28.82 -10.48
C VAL A 44 14.65 28.74 -9.45
N ILE A 45 14.65 27.67 -8.65
CA ILE A 45 13.82 27.51 -7.46
C ILE A 45 14.75 27.65 -6.24
N ASP A 46 14.53 28.68 -5.44
CA ASP A 46 15.30 28.90 -4.22
C ASP A 46 14.85 27.96 -3.10
N ALA A 47 15.79 27.13 -2.68
CA ALA A 47 15.61 26.20 -1.57
C ALA A 47 16.55 26.51 -0.39
N ALA A 48 17.12 27.73 -0.32
CA ALA A 48 18.01 28.12 0.76
C ALA A 48 17.31 27.97 2.12
N GLY A 49 17.97 27.26 3.05
CA GLY A 49 17.42 26.97 4.38
C GLY A 49 16.29 25.92 4.39
N LYS A 50 16.01 25.29 3.27
CA LYS A 50 14.98 24.24 3.11
C LYS A 50 15.61 22.88 2.87
N HIS A 51 14.76 21.85 2.91
CA HIS A 51 15.16 20.48 2.65
C HIS A 51 14.57 19.98 1.34
N VAL A 52 15.39 19.33 0.53
CA VAL A 52 14.98 18.71 -0.74
C VAL A 52 15.09 17.21 -0.62
N THR A 53 14.00 16.47 -0.85
CA THR A 53 13.99 15.01 -0.78
C THR A 53 13.34 14.43 -2.03
N PRO A 54 13.55 13.13 -2.31
CA PRO A 54 12.69 12.44 -3.26
C PRO A 54 11.24 12.51 -2.77
N GLY A 55 10.30 12.53 -3.69
CA GLY A 55 8.89 12.41 -3.33
C GLY A 55 8.59 11.07 -2.63
N PHE A 56 7.67 11.10 -1.68
CA PHE A 56 7.25 9.90 -0.95
C PHE A 56 6.40 8.99 -1.85
N ILE A 57 6.54 7.68 -1.65
CA ILE A 57 5.86 6.64 -2.41
C ILE A 57 4.92 5.87 -1.50
N ALA A 58 3.61 5.99 -1.73
CA ALA A 58 2.62 5.26 -0.97
C ALA A 58 2.47 3.81 -1.49
N MET A 59 2.74 2.81 -0.62
CA MET A 59 2.59 1.39 -0.99
C MET A 59 1.14 0.96 -1.19
N GLN A 60 0.19 1.82 -0.79
CA GLN A 60 -1.23 1.60 -0.99
C GLN A 60 -1.97 2.93 -1.02
N MET A 61 -2.63 3.19 -2.15
CA MET A 61 -3.54 4.33 -2.34
C MET A 61 -4.89 3.86 -2.86
N SER A 62 -5.93 4.62 -2.56
CA SER A 62 -7.25 4.45 -3.15
C SER A 62 -7.96 5.80 -3.26
N ARG A 63 -8.70 6.00 -4.34
CA ARG A 63 -9.44 7.24 -4.60
C ARG A 63 -8.56 8.50 -4.62
N VAL A 64 -7.35 8.37 -5.16
CA VAL A 64 -6.44 9.49 -5.43
C VAL A 64 -5.97 9.36 -6.86
N GLY A 65 -6.34 10.29 -7.72
CA GLY A 65 -6.05 10.27 -9.15
C GLY A 65 -6.77 9.17 -9.93
N ILE A 66 -7.80 8.54 -9.33
CA ILE A 66 -8.61 7.49 -9.96
C ILE A 66 -10.08 7.77 -9.72
N SER A 67 -10.87 7.83 -10.80
CA SER A 67 -12.31 7.99 -10.73
C SER A 67 -13.00 6.73 -10.16
N SER A 68 -14.13 6.93 -9.46
CA SER A 68 -14.93 5.82 -8.92
C SER A 68 -15.57 4.94 -10.00
N ALA A 69 -15.65 5.43 -11.24
CA ALA A 69 -16.20 4.71 -12.40
C ALA A 69 -15.26 3.61 -12.93
N ALA A 70 -14.00 3.58 -12.52
CA ALA A 70 -13.00 2.58 -12.89
C ALA A 70 -13.38 1.12 -12.56
N ALA A 71 -14.46 0.93 -11.84
CA ALA A 71 -14.89 -0.38 -11.37
C ALA A 71 -15.64 -1.22 -12.42
N SER A 72 -15.95 -0.70 -13.60
CA SER A 72 -16.92 -1.31 -14.51
C SER A 72 -16.38 -1.83 -15.84
N GLY A 73 -15.08 -2.19 -15.91
CA GLY A 73 -14.52 -2.88 -17.08
C GLY A 73 -13.85 -1.99 -18.12
N SER A 74 -13.77 -0.68 -17.89
CA SER A 74 -12.91 0.24 -18.65
C SER A 74 -11.44 -0.03 -18.34
N GLY A 75 -10.55 0.23 -19.28
CA GLY A 75 -9.10 0.13 -19.09
C GLY A 75 -8.63 1.04 -17.95
N LEU A 76 -7.49 0.71 -17.34
CA LEU A 76 -6.93 1.54 -16.27
C LEU A 76 -6.71 2.99 -16.70
N ALA A 77 -6.25 3.20 -17.94
CA ALA A 77 -6.03 4.53 -18.49
C ALA A 77 -7.30 5.40 -18.47
N ASP A 78 -8.46 4.77 -18.77
CA ASP A 78 -9.76 5.45 -18.77
C ASP A 78 -10.26 5.82 -17.37
N SER A 79 -9.60 5.29 -16.36
CA SER A 79 -9.95 5.46 -14.95
C SER A 79 -9.14 6.54 -14.25
N LEU A 80 -8.06 6.99 -14.88
CA LEU A 80 -7.21 8.03 -14.34
C LEU A 80 -7.90 9.39 -14.41
N ASP A 81 -7.81 10.14 -13.33
CA ASP A 81 -8.32 11.51 -13.23
C ASP A 81 -7.19 12.46 -12.80
N PRO A 82 -6.57 13.18 -13.77
CA PRO A 82 -5.50 14.11 -13.46
C PRO A 82 -5.97 15.37 -12.72
N PHE A 83 -7.29 15.63 -12.66
CA PHE A 83 -7.85 16.79 -11.98
C PHE A 83 -8.48 16.46 -10.62
N ASP A 84 -8.32 15.20 -10.15
CA ASP A 84 -8.77 14.83 -8.82
C ASP A 84 -8.09 15.71 -7.76
N ARG A 85 -8.90 16.44 -6.99
CA ARG A 85 -8.44 17.33 -5.92
C ARG A 85 -7.60 16.59 -4.87
N ASN A 86 -7.85 15.30 -4.65
CA ASN A 86 -7.07 14.50 -3.70
C ASN A 86 -5.60 14.40 -4.09
N ILE A 87 -5.25 14.56 -5.36
CA ILE A 87 -3.84 14.67 -5.81
C ILE A 87 -3.15 15.83 -5.09
N LYS A 88 -3.79 17.00 -5.02
CA LYS A 88 -3.21 18.18 -4.36
C LYS A 88 -2.99 17.96 -2.85
N TYR A 89 -3.94 17.29 -2.17
CA TYR A 89 -3.79 16.93 -0.76
C TYR A 89 -2.63 15.95 -0.55
N ALA A 90 -2.49 14.96 -1.41
CA ALA A 90 -1.39 13.99 -1.35
C ALA A 90 -0.02 14.66 -1.61
N LEU A 91 0.06 15.51 -2.63
CA LEU A 91 1.27 16.28 -2.95
C LEU A 91 1.68 17.21 -1.80
N GLY A 92 0.71 17.84 -1.13
CA GLY A 92 0.95 18.75 0.00
C GLY A 92 1.49 18.06 1.25
N VAL A 93 1.45 16.73 1.33
CA VAL A 93 2.13 15.92 2.37
C VAL A 93 3.32 15.15 1.81
N GLY A 94 3.72 15.44 0.56
CA GLY A 94 4.93 14.90 -0.05
C GLY A 94 4.76 13.61 -0.83
N ILE A 95 3.56 13.06 -0.96
CA ILE A 95 3.32 11.85 -1.75
C ILE A 95 3.28 12.25 -3.23
N THR A 96 4.24 11.76 -4.01
CA THR A 96 4.34 12.04 -5.46
C THR A 96 3.91 10.87 -6.32
N SER A 97 3.91 9.67 -5.76
CA SER A 97 3.50 8.45 -6.46
C SER A 97 3.00 7.38 -5.49
N GLY A 98 2.34 6.36 -6.01
CA GLY A 98 1.94 5.22 -5.17
C GLY A 98 1.21 4.13 -5.93
N ALA A 99 1.07 3.00 -5.23
CA ALA A 99 0.37 1.84 -5.74
C ALA A 99 -1.13 1.96 -5.47
N VAL A 100 -1.93 2.01 -6.53
CA VAL A 100 -3.39 2.07 -6.47
C VAL A 100 -4.00 0.71 -6.72
N SER A 101 -4.98 0.33 -5.89
CA SER A 101 -5.71 -0.93 -6.08
C SER A 101 -6.81 -0.76 -7.14
N LEU A 102 -6.77 -1.63 -8.14
CA LEU A 102 -7.80 -1.75 -9.16
C LEU A 102 -8.83 -2.77 -8.66
N ARG A 103 -9.88 -2.29 -8.03
CA ARG A 103 -10.99 -3.18 -7.66
C ARG A 103 -11.78 -3.51 -8.93
N SER A 104 -11.78 -4.78 -9.32
CA SER A 104 -12.88 -5.26 -10.16
C SER A 104 -14.17 -5.06 -9.34
N SER A 105 -15.20 -4.49 -9.96
CA SER A 105 -16.56 -4.45 -9.41
C SER A 105 -17.15 -5.87 -9.39
N GLY A 106 -16.54 -6.76 -8.61
CA GLY A 106 -17.22 -7.99 -8.23
C GLY A 106 -18.48 -7.57 -7.48
N ARG A 107 -19.64 -8.05 -7.93
CA ARG A 107 -20.92 -7.95 -7.26
C ARG A 107 -20.70 -7.81 -5.76
N ARG A 108 -21.11 -6.69 -5.18
CA ARG A 108 -21.33 -6.61 -3.74
C ARG A 108 -22.28 -7.77 -3.42
N SER A 109 -21.77 -8.88 -2.93
CA SER A 109 -22.54 -9.78 -2.12
C SER A 109 -23.11 -8.85 -1.03
N ARG A 110 -24.41 -8.59 -1.09
CA ARG A 110 -25.14 -8.06 0.02
C ARG A 110 -25.10 -9.16 1.08
N SER A 111 -23.98 -9.29 1.78
CA SER A 111 -23.99 -9.87 3.10
C SER A 111 -24.89 -8.94 3.91
N ARG A 112 -26.14 -9.34 4.02
CA ARG A 112 -27.09 -8.81 4.99
C ARG A 112 -26.35 -8.93 6.32
N ALA A 113 -25.80 -7.83 6.81
CA ALA A 113 -25.21 -7.78 8.12
C ALA A 113 -26.38 -8.12 9.07
N VAL A 114 -26.41 -9.35 9.51
CA VAL A 114 -27.22 -9.73 10.66
C VAL A 114 -26.62 -8.96 11.81
N ASN A 115 -27.34 -7.93 12.21
CA ASN A 115 -27.00 -7.06 13.33
C ASN A 115 -27.17 -7.88 14.61
N THR A 116 -26.18 -8.73 14.93
CA THR A 116 -26.11 -9.38 16.24
C THR A 116 -25.73 -8.29 17.24
N ARG A 117 -26.72 -7.56 17.73
CA ARG A 117 -26.60 -6.78 18.94
C ARG A 117 -26.11 -7.71 20.04
N ARG A 118 -24.88 -7.56 20.47
CA ARG A 118 -24.39 -8.16 21.70
C ARG A 118 -25.14 -7.51 22.87
N PRO A 119 -25.74 -8.28 23.77
CA PRO A 119 -26.43 -7.73 24.92
C PRO A 119 -25.42 -7.45 26.04
N ASN A 120 -24.62 -6.39 25.97
CA ASN A 120 -23.81 -5.90 27.09
C ASN A 120 -23.29 -4.47 26.84
N ASP A 121 -24.18 -3.53 26.50
CA ASP A 121 -23.89 -2.09 26.68
C ASP A 121 -24.94 -1.48 27.62
N ARG A 122 -24.91 -1.96 28.86
CA ARG A 122 -25.55 -1.23 29.98
C ARG A 122 -24.45 -0.43 30.67
N PHE A 123 -24.12 0.75 30.12
CA PHE A 123 -23.52 1.84 30.89
C PHE A 123 -23.76 3.15 30.12
N LEU A 124 -24.83 3.79 30.45
CA LEU A 124 -25.07 5.23 30.55
C LEU A 124 -26.61 5.37 30.69
N GLY A 125 -27.03 5.68 31.93
CA GLY A 125 -28.43 5.85 32.25
C GLY A 125 -29.04 7.03 31.51
N LEU A 126 -29.85 6.72 30.51
CA LEU A 126 -30.87 7.57 29.96
C LEU A 126 -32.11 6.71 29.83
N GLU A 127 -33.16 7.11 30.52
CA GLU A 127 -34.50 6.50 30.49
C GLU A 127 -35.05 6.54 29.05
N PRO A 128 -35.65 5.46 28.56
CA PRO A 128 -36.31 5.49 27.24
C PRO A 128 -37.66 6.17 27.36
N GLU A 129 -37.83 7.29 26.67
CA GLU A 129 -39.15 7.82 26.39
C GLU A 129 -39.93 6.83 25.51
N GLU A 130 -41.15 6.52 25.93
CA GLU A 130 -42.11 5.66 25.25
C GLU A 130 -42.43 6.21 23.86
N LEU A 131 -42.00 5.53 22.81
CA LEU A 131 -42.57 5.72 21.47
C LEU A 131 -43.77 4.75 21.34
N VAL A 132 -44.95 5.28 21.54
CA VAL A 132 -46.20 4.65 21.13
C VAL A 132 -46.25 4.65 19.61
N ASN A 133 -46.20 3.49 18.99
CA ASN A 133 -46.57 3.30 17.59
C ASN A 133 -47.90 2.61 17.53
N ASP A 134 -48.96 3.42 17.29
CA ASP A 134 -50.24 2.94 16.80
C ASP A 134 -50.12 2.64 15.30
N ASP A 135 -50.00 1.36 14.93
CA ASP A 135 -50.21 0.91 13.54
C ASP A 135 -51.10 -0.36 13.58
N PRO A 136 -52.36 -0.24 13.12
CA PRO A 136 -53.33 -1.33 13.19
C PRO A 136 -53.42 -2.07 11.85
N GLU A 137 -52.46 -2.94 11.53
CA GLU A 137 -52.66 -4.00 10.54
C GLU A 137 -51.67 -5.14 10.74
N PHE A 138 -51.88 -5.92 11.79
CA PHE A 138 -51.25 -7.24 11.92
C PHE A 138 -52.22 -8.29 11.44
N ASN A 139 -52.01 -8.86 10.25
CA ASN A 139 -52.82 -9.95 9.71
C ASN A 139 -52.21 -11.31 10.10
N PRO A 140 -52.87 -12.14 10.92
CA PRO A 140 -52.37 -13.45 11.28
C PRO A 140 -52.99 -14.54 10.40
N ASP A 141 -52.48 -14.71 9.19
CA ASP A 141 -52.69 -15.90 8.37
C ASP A 141 -51.38 -16.58 8.06
N PHE A 142 -50.87 -17.39 9.00
CA PHE A 142 -49.87 -18.41 8.72
C PHE A 142 -50.47 -19.77 8.95
N GLY A 143 -50.72 -20.48 7.83
CA GLY A 143 -51.19 -21.85 7.83
C GLY A 143 -50.22 -22.80 8.54
N ASP A 144 -50.80 -23.84 9.09
CA ASP A 144 -50.19 -24.90 9.88
C ASP A 144 -49.04 -25.62 9.16
N ALA A 145 -47.81 -25.17 9.42
CA ALA A 145 -46.60 -25.95 9.21
C ALA A 145 -46.00 -26.23 10.60
N GLU A 146 -45.94 -27.51 10.98
CA GLU A 146 -45.30 -27.94 12.23
C GLU A 146 -43.82 -27.52 12.20
N THR A 147 -43.54 -26.38 12.82
CA THR A 147 -42.16 -25.89 13.00
C THR A 147 -41.55 -26.57 14.22
N GLU A 148 -40.56 -27.42 14.04
CA GLU A 148 -39.77 -27.98 15.14
C GLU A 148 -39.12 -26.82 15.90
N VAL A 149 -39.33 -26.78 17.22
CA VAL A 149 -38.76 -25.76 18.11
C VAL A 149 -37.63 -26.34 18.96
N CYS A 150 -36.59 -25.58 19.18
CA CYS A 150 -35.48 -25.97 20.05
C CYS A 150 -35.96 -26.16 21.49
N GLN A 151 -35.77 -27.36 22.06
CA GLN A 151 -36.21 -27.69 23.43
C GLN A 151 -35.51 -26.87 24.54
N CYS A 152 -34.39 -26.21 24.25
CA CYS A 152 -33.65 -25.44 25.25
C CYS A 152 -34.02 -23.94 25.30
N CYS A 153 -34.57 -23.34 24.22
CA CYS A 153 -34.87 -21.92 24.14
C CYS A 153 -36.20 -21.57 23.49
N GLY A 154 -36.97 -22.57 22.98
CA GLY A 154 -38.30 -22.36 22.41
C GLY A 154 -38.31 -21.65 21.03
N LEU A 155 -37.17 -21.43 20.41
CA LEU A 155 -37.09 -20.78 19.09
C LEU A 155 -37.27 -21.79 17.95
N PRO A 156 -37.97 -21.40 16.84
CA PRO A 156 -38.13 -22.28 15.69
C PRO A 156 -36.79 -22.67 15.06
N ILE A 157 -36.59 -23.97 14.87
CA ILE A 157 -35.43 -24.50 14.16
C ILE A 157 -35.69 -24.29 12.67
N GLN A 158 -34.99 -23.35 12.05
CA GLN A 158 -35.00 -23.22 10.60
C GLN A 158 -34.33 -24.45 10.00
N PRO A 159 -34.92 -25.12 9.00
CA PRO A 159 -34.25 -26.21 8.31
C PRO A 159 -32.94 -25.69 7.76
N THR A 160 -31.83 -26.28 8.21
CA THR A 160 -30.52 -26.01 7.63
C THR A 160 -30.58 -26.54 6.20
N GLU A 161 -30.58 -25.60 5.23
CA GLU A 161 -30.31 -26.01 3.83
C GLU A 161 -29.05 -26.85 3.79
N PRO A 162 -29.04 -27.95 3.05
CA PRO A 162 -27.84 -28.78 2.92
C PRO A 162 -26.71 -27.88 2.47
N ILE A 163 -25.61 -27.81 3.26
CA ILE A 163 -24.40 -27.05 2.92
C ILE A 163 -23.88 -27.66 1.63
N THR A 164 -24.28 -27.11 0.51
CA THR A 164 -23.64 -27.43 -0.77
C THR A 164 -22.16 -27.08 -0.60
N PRO A 165 -21.24 -28.03 -0.80
CA PRO A 165 -19.81 -27.74 -0.71
C PRO A 165 -19.54 -26.58 -1.67
N SER A 166 -19.22 -25.42 -1.12
CA SER A 166 -18.86 -24.25 -1.91
C SER A 166 -17.69 -24.65 -2.80
N THR A 167 -17.90 -24.64 -4.10
CA THR A 167 -16.82 -24.78 -5.07
C THR A 167 -15.69 -23.85 -4.64
N PRO A 168 -14.43 -24.31 -4.53
CA PRO A 168 -13.35 -23.44 -4.08
C PRO A 168 -13.34 -22.20 -4.97
N SER A 169 -13.59 -21.04 -4.38
CA SER A 169 -13.57 -19.78 -5.10
C SER A 169 -12.20 -19.63 -5.71
N ALA A 170 -12.15 -19.49 -7.03
CA ALA A 170 -10.90 -19.24 -7.73
C ALA A 170 -10.17 -18.10 -7.02
N VAL A 171 -8.91 -18.32 -6.68
CA VAL A 171 -8.06 -17.33 -6.03
C VAL A 171 -7.96 -16.11 -6.94
N THR A 172 -8.70 -15.05 -6.62
CA THR A 172 -8.74 -13.84 -7.46
C THR A 172 -7.75 -12.83 -6.89
N PRO A 173 -6.66 -12.52 -7.61
CA PRO A 173 -5.69 -11.54 -7.16
C PRO A 173 -6.27 -10.13 -7.19
N THR A 174 -5.90 -9.32 -6.22
CA THR A 174 -6.13 -7.88 -6.28
C THR A 174 -5.09 -7.27 -7.21
N ARG A 175 -5.54 -6.59 -8.26
CA ARG A 175 -4.65 -5.91 -9.19
C ARG A 175 -4.26 -4.54 -8.66
N TYR A 176 -3.02 -4.17 -8.90
CA TYR A 176 -2.47 -2.87 -8.56
C TYR A 176 -1.81 -2.24 -9.79
N ALA A 177 -1.76 -0.92 -9.79
CA ALA A 177 -0.92 -0.14 -10.70
C ALA A 177 -0.17 0.91 -9.90
N VAL A 178 0.96 1.37 -10.40
CA VAL A 178 1.66 2.52 -9.83
C VAL A 178 1.38 3.74 -10.68
N ILE A 179 0.96 4.81 -10.02
CA ILE A 179 0.71 6.09 -10.66
C ILE A 179 1.58 7.18 -10.03
N LYS A 180 1.95 8.18 -10.84
CA LYS A 180 2.46 9.47 -10.40
C LYS A 180 1.32 10.47 -10.24
N LEU A 181 1.44 11.32 -9.26
CA LEU A 181 0.43 12.35 -8.98
C LEU A 181 0.66 13.61 -9.81
N SER A 182 0.61 13.44 -11.14
CA SER A 182 0.84 14.51 -12.13
C SER A 182 -0.42 15.34 -12.35
N TYR A 183 -0.78 16.17 -11.37
CA TYR A 183 -1.95 17.03 -11.48
C TYR A 183 -1.97 17.82 -12.80
N GLY A 184 -3.10 17.74 -13.53
CA GLY A 184 -3.32 18.44 -14.79
C GLY A 184 -2.75 17.75 -16.04
N GLU A 185 -2.04 16.61 -15.91
CA GLU A 185 -1.51 15.85 -17.06
C GLU A 185 -1.73 14.35 -16.87
N LEU A 186 -2.34 13.71 -17.87
CA LEU A 186 -2.68 12.29 -17.84
C LEU A 186 -1.49 11.40 -18.21
N ASP A 187 -0.75 11.74 -19.27
CA ASP A 187 0.28 10.89 -19.86
C ASP A 187 1.35 10.39 -18.86
N PRO A 188 1.90 11.23 -17.95
CA PRO A 188 2.90 10.76 -17.03
C PRO A 188 2.32 10.04 -15.81
N MET A 189 0.98 9.95 -15.65
CA MET A 189 0.37 9.36 -14.46
C MET A 189 0.63 7.86 -14.37
N LEU A 190 0.45 7.09 -15.42
CA LEU A 190 0.62 5.64 -15.36
C LEU A 190 2.10 5.25 -15.47
N VAL A 191 2.67 4.68 -14.41
CA VAL A 191 4.06 4.24 -14.38
C VAL A 191 4.21 2.78 -14.74
N THR A 192 3.44 1.91 -14.11
CA THR A 192 3.43 0.46 -14.37
C THR A 192 2.14 -0.18 -13.90
N GLN A 193 1.79 -1.29 -14.53
CA GLN A 193 0.67 -2.14 -14.11
C GLN A 193 1.22 -3.41 -13.43
N THR A 194 0.46 -3.95 -12.48
CA THR A 194 0.80 -5.20 -11.77
C THR A 194 2.23 -5.24 -11.22
N PRO A 195 2.63 -4.26 -10.36
CA PRO A 195 3.98 -4.21 -9.81
C PRO A 195 4.29 -5.43 -8.93
N PHE A 196 3.27 -6.02 -8.32
CA PHE A 196 3.34 -7.23 -7.51
C PHE A 196 2.05 -8.06 -7.65
N PHE A 197 2.11 -9.34 -7.26
CA PHE A 197 0.96 -10.24 -7.21
C PHE A 197 0.35 -10.19 -5.81
N ALA A 198 -0.86 -9.63 -5.66
CA ALA A 198 -1.47 -9.45 -4.34
C ALA A 198 -2.60 -10.45 -4.08
N LEU A 199 -2.51 -11.13 -2.94
CA LEU A 199 -3.55 -12.02 -2.43
C LEU A 199 -3.91 -11.65 -0.99
N SER A 200 -5.17 -11.85 -0.61
CA SER A 200 -5.55 -11.80 0.80
C SER A 200 -4.99 -13.02 1.55
N SER A 201 -4.70 -12.85 2.85
CA SER A 201 -4.26 -13.95 3.71
C SER A 201 -5.26 -15.11 3.74
N SER A 202 -6.56 -14.81 3.66
CA SER A 202 -7.62 -15.84 3.58
C SER A 202 -7.50 -16.75 2.36
N SER A 203 -6.97 -16.25 1.24
CA SER A 203 -6.70 -17.06 0.03
C SER A 203 -5.53 -18.02 0.19
N LEU A 204 -4.69 -17.85 1.20
CA LEU A 204 -3.50 -18.65 1.51
C LEU A 204 -3.65 -19.42 2.84
N SER A 205 -4.76 -19.25 3.54
CA SER A 205 -5.06 -19.93 4.79
C SER A 205 -5.93 -21.18 4.56
N GLY A 206 -5.84 -22.14 5.49
CA GLY A 206 -6.56 -23.40 5.40
C GLY A 206 -5.97 -24.38 4.39
N SER A 207 -6.25 -25.68 4.59
CA SER A 207 -5.66 -26.78 3.81
C SER A 207 -6.05 -26.73 2.34
N LEU A 208 -7.32 -26.50 2.03
CA LEU A 208 -7.85 -26.47 0.66
C LEU A 208 -7.26 -25.32 -0.17
N ASN A 209 -7.22 -24.11 0.40
CA ASN A 209 -6.64 -22.94 -0.29
C ASN A 209 -5.16 -23.14 -0.55
N ARG A 210 -4.41 -23.67 0.41
CA ARG A 210 -2.98 -24.00 0.24
C ARG A 210 -2.75 -25.08 -0.79
N HIS A 211 -3.62 -26.10 -0.85
CA HIS A 211 -3.55 -27.12 -1.91
C HIS A 211 -3.77 -26.49 -3.29
N THR A 212 -4.79 -25.66 -3.45
CA THR A 212 -5.09 -24.95 -4.69
C THR A 212 -3.94 -24.03 -5.11
N TRP A 213 -3.32 -23.34 -4.13
CA TRP A 213 -2.15 -22.48 -4.35
C TRP A 213 -0.95 -23.30 -4.86
N ARG A 214 -0.60 -24.40 -4.19
CA ARG A 214 0.47 -25.32 -4.63
C ARG A 214 0.23 -25.84 -6.04
N ALA A 215 -0.99 -26.24 -6.34
CA ALA A 215 -1.37 -26.72 -7.67
C ALA A 215 -1.20 -25.62 -8.75
N SER A 216 -1.53 -24.36 -8.43
CA SER A 216 -1.38 -23.24 -9.35
C SER A 216 0.09 -22.93 -9.63
N ILE A 217 0.96 -22.95 -8.61
CA ILE A 217 2.41 -22.77 -8.76
C ILE A 217 3.01 -23.95 -9.56
N ALA A 218 2.59 -25.18 -9.27
CA ALA A 218 3.05 -26.36 -10.02
C ALA A 218 2.68 -26.28 -11.51
N LYS A 219 1.46 -25.85 -11.85
CA LYS A 219 1.02 -25.61 -13.24
C LYS A 219 1.89 -24.55 -13.94
N ALA A 220 2.24 -23.47 -13.24
CA ALA A 220 3.11 -22.44 -13.81
C ALA A 220 4.51 -22.98 -14.11
N ARG A 221 5.09 -23.77 -13.22
CA ARG A 221 6.38 -24.43 -13.43
C ARG A 221 6.35 -25.42 -14.59
N ALA A 222 5.30 -26.25 -14.66
CA ALA A 222 5.13 -27.20 -15.75
C ALA A 222 5.02 -26.50 -17.12
N TYR A 223 4.28 -25.37 -17.18
CA TYR A 223 4.21 -24.56 -18.39
C TYR A 223 5.59 -24.00 -18.81
N LEU A 224 6.36 -23.43 -17.88
CA LEU A 224 7.69 -22.90 -18.16
C LEU A 224 8.65 -23.99 -18.64
N LYS A 225 8.59 -25.19 -18.04
CA LYS A 225 9.39 -26.35 -18.48
C LYS A 225 9.03 -26.76 -19.91
N ALA A 226 7.75 -26.89 -20.21
CA ALA A 226 7.28 -27.23 -21.56
C ALA A 226 7.64 -26.16 -22.59
N GLN A 227 7.62 -24.87 -22.20
CA GLN A 227 8.07 -23.76 -23.05
C GLN A 227 9.56 -23.84 -23.36
N ALA A 228 10.41 -24.11 -22.36
CA ALA A 228 11.85 -24.27 -22.55
C ALA A 228 12.19 -25.48 -23.43
N GLU A 229 11.49 -26.61 -23.26
CA GLU A 229 11.62 -27.80 -24.10
C GLU A 229 11.23 -27.50 -25.56
N HIS A 230 10.12 -26.80 -25.77
CA HIS A 230 9.69 -26.35 -27.09
C HIS A 230 10.74 -25.47 -27.77
N GLU A 231 11.24 -24.45 -27.06
CA GLU A 231 12.30 -23.55 -27.57
C GLU A 231 13.59 -24.31 -27.94
N ALA A 232 13.99 -25.29 -27.15
CA ALA A 232 15.14 -26.13 -27.42
C ALA A 232 14.96 -26.95 -28.70
N VAL A 233 13.77 -27.54 -28.91
CA VAL A 233 13.44 -28.32 -30.11
C VAL A 233 13.43 -27.43 -31.37
N VAL A 234 12.87 -26.22 -31.27
CA VAL A 234 12.85 -25.23 -32.37
C VAL A 234 14.27 -24.76 -32.70
N LYS A 235 15.10 -24.47 -31.70
CA LYS A 235 16.52 -24.11 -31.89
C LYS A 235 17.33 -25.25 -32.58
N ALA A 236 16.94 -26.49 -32.34
CA ALA A 236 17.54 -27.65 -33.01
C ALA A 236 17.00 -27.87 -34.45
N GLY A 237 16.24 -26.93 -35.01
CA GLY A 237 15.71 -26.99 -36.37
C GLY A 237 14.53 -27.97 -36.56
N LYS A 238 13.95 -28.49 -35.44
CA LYS A 238 12.81 -29.43 -35.49
C LYS A 238 11.49 -28.71 -35.31
N LYS A 239 10.43 -29.21 -35.93
CA LYS A 239 9.07 -28.70 -35.73
C LYS A 239 8.57 -29.13 -34.36
N SER A 240 8.03 -28.18 -33.59
CA SER A 240 7.37 -28.41 -32.32
C SER A 240 6.16 -27.49 -32.19
N THR A 241 5.11 -27.95 -31.51
CA THR A 241 3.92 -27.14 -31.23
C THR A 241 4.11 -26.41 -29.91
N PRO A 242 3.89 -25.09 -29.83
CA PRO A 242 4.03 -24.35 -28.57
C PRO A 242 3.05 -24.85 -27.52
N PRO A 243 3.46 -24.94 -26.24
CA PRO A 243 2.59 -25.40 -25.17
C PRO A 243 1.41 -24.44 -24.96
N LYS A 244 0.22 -25.01 -24.70
CA LYS A 244 -0.96 -24.21 -24.42
C LYS A 244 -0.81 -23.51 -23.08
N LYS A 245 -0.94 -22.19 -23.06
CA LYS A 245 -0.90 -21.38 -21.83
C LYS A 245 -2.19 -21.59 -21.02
N THR A 246 -2.07 -22.26 -19.87
CA THR A 246 -3.19 -22.59 -18.97
C THR A 246 -3.14 -21.82 -17.64
N VAL A 247 -2.14 -20.95 -17.47
CA VAL A 247 -1.91 -20.17 -16.25
C VAL A 247 -1.78 -18.67 -16.56
N GLY A 248 -2.18 -17.82 -15.62
CA GLY A 248 -2.05 -16.37 -15.75
C GLY A 248 -0.58 -15.91 -15.70
N ASP A 249 -0.30 -14.77 -16.33
CA ASP A 249 1.05 -14.17 -16.38
C ASP A 249 1.60 -13.86 -15.00
N ASP A 250 0.77 -13.47 -14.04
CA ASP A 250 1.19 -13.19 -12.67
C ASP A 250 1.83 -14.39 -11.99
N TYR A 251 1.30 -15.61 -12.20
CA TYR A 251 1.91 -16.84 -11.69
C TYR A 251 3.25 -17.16 -12.36
N ILE A 252 3.35 -16.89 -13.67
CA ILE A 252 4.59 -17.09 -14.43
C ILE A 252 5.68 -16.14 -13.90
N ARG A 253 5.36 -14.84 -13.74
CA ARG A 253 6.28 -13.84 -13.19
C ARG A 253 6.70 -14.18 -11.76
N LEU A 254 5.77 -14.69 -10.95
CA LEU A 254 6.06 -15.08 -9.57
C LEU A 254 7.05 -16.25 -9.51
N VAL A 255 6.83 -17.31 -10.31
CA VAL A 255 7.71 -18.48 -10.38
C VAL A 255 9.08 -18.12 -10.94
N LYS A 256 9.17 -17.15 -11.87
CA LYS A 256 10.44 -16.60 -12.39
C LYS A 256 11.13 -15.67 -11.39
N ARG A 257 10.52 -15.40 -10.21
CA ARG A 257 11.02 -14.45 -9.21
C ARG A 257 11.16 -13.00 -9.72
N GLU A 258 10.41 -12.64 -10.78
CA GLU A 258 10.36 -11.30 -11.36
C GLU A 258 9.48 -10.35 -10.54
N THR A 259 8.62 -10.87 -9.68
CA THR A 259 7.70 -10.10 -8.84
C THR A 259 7.56 -10.69 -7.44
N TYR A 260 7.02 -9.91 -6.51
CA TYR A 260 6.68 -10.38 -5.16
C TYR A 260 5.24 -10.89 -5.10
N LEU A 261 5.00 -11.93 -4.29
CA LEU A 261 3.69 -12.17 -3.71
C LEU A 261 3.52 -11.22 -2.51
N ARG A 262 2.52 -10.33 -2.56
CA ARG A 262 2.11 -9.49 -1.43
C ARG A 262 0.92 -10.13 -0.75
N THR A 263 1.00 -10.33 0.56
CA THR A 263 -0.12 -10.80 1.38
C THR A 263 -0.06 -10.19 2.77
N ASP A 264 -1.18 -10.25 3.50
CA ASP A 264 -1.26 -9.72 4.86
C ASP A 264 -0.91 -10.82 5.87
N ALA A 265 -0.11 -10.49 6.89
CA ALA A 265 0.17 -11.38 8.02
C ALA A 265 0.43 -10.54 9.26
N ASN A 266 -0.41 -10.67 10.30
CA ASN A 266 -0.32 -9.83 11.48
C ASN A 266 0.16 -10.57 12.73
N SER A 267 -0.15 -11.87 12.87
CA SER A 267 0.35 -12.68 13.98
C SER A 267 1.71 -13.29 13.67
N ALA A 268 2.49 -13.57 14.68
CA ALA A 268 3.78 -14.24 14.56
C ALA A 268 3.66 -15.61 13.85
N ASP A 269 2.58 -16.34 14.12
CA ASP A 269 2.32 -17.64 13.51
C ASP A 269 1.96 -17.52 12.02
N ASP A 270 1.14 -16.53 11.64
CA ASP A 270 0.85 -16.24 10.24
C ASP A 270 2.12 -15.85 9.48
N ILE A 271 2.94 -14.97 10.07
CA ILE A 271 4.21 -14.53 9.46
C ILE A 271 5.12 -15.73 9.20
N ARG A 272 5.39 -16.56 10.22
CA ARG A 272 6.21 -17.78 10.07
C ARG A 272 5.63 -18.73 9.03
N SER A 273 4.30 -18.89 9.03
CA SER A 273 3.59 -19.75 8.10
C SER A 273 3.70 -19.28 6.64
N MET A 274 3.63 -17.96 6.39
CA MET A 274 3.82 -17.40 5.03
C MET A 274 5.28 -17.51 4.58
N ILE A 275 6.24 -17.30 5.48
CA ILE A 275 7.67 -17.52 5.20
C ILE A 275 7.92 -18.98 4.83
N ALA A 276 7.40 -19.93 5.59
CA ALA A 276 7.55 -21.36 5.29
C ALA A 276 6.97 -21.73 3.92
N LEU A 277 5.78 -21.22 3.61
CA LEU A 277 5.12 -21.46 2.32
C LEU A 277 5.91 -20.86 1.14
N SER A 278 6.49 -19.67 1.31
CA SER A 278 7.30 -19.04 0.27
C SER A 278 8.61 -19.78 0.01
N ARG A 279 9.25 -20.32 1.06
CA ARG A 279 10.45 -21.17 0.94
C ARG A 279 10.13 -22.52 0.29
N GLU A 280 9.03 -23.16 0.69
CA GLU A 280 8.56 -24.42 0.09
C GLU A 280 8.33 -24.26 -1.42
N LEU A 281 7.69 -23.18 -1.81
CA LEU A 281 7.28 -22.93 -3.20
C LEU A 281 8.21 -21.97 -3.96
N ASP A 282 9.36 -21.63 -3.41
CA ASP A 282 10.41 -20.81 -4.01
C ASP A 282 9.90 -19.61 -4.83
N TYR A 283 9.30 -18.63 -4.13
CA TYR A 283 8.91 -17.35 -4.71
C TYR A 283 9.28 -16.19 -3.79
N LYS A 284 9.37 -14.98 -4.32
CA LYS A 284 9.59 -13.76 -3.52
C LYS A 284 8.33 -13.40 -2.77
N LEU A 285 8.45 -13.25 -1.45
CA LEU A 285 7.36 -12.86 -0.55
C LEU A 285 7.56 -11.43 -0.04
N MET A 286 6.48 -10.68 0.08
CA MET A 286 6.40 -9.39 0.77
C MET A 286 5.17 -9.41 1.67
N LEU A 287 5.34 -9.09 2.96
CA LEU A 287 4.24 -9.11 3.92
C LEU A 287 3.77 -7.70 4.26
N SER A 288 2.46 -7.53 4.44
CA SER A 288 1.86 -6.29 4.93
C SER A 288 1.13 -6.49 6.26
N GLY A 289 1.04 -5.41 7.03
CA GLY A 289 0.50 -5.41 8.40
C GLY A 289 1.57 -5.70 9.43
N VAL A 290 2.00 -6.93 9.54
CA VAL A 290 3.15 -7.40 10.36
C VAL A 290 3.14 -6.83 11.79
N ALA A 291 1.96 -6.83 12.43
CA ALA A 291 1.78 -6.22 13.76
C ALA A 291 2.68 -6.88 14.84
N GLU A 292 2.90 -8.20 14.75
CA GLU A 292 3.81 -8.95 15.61
C GLU A 292 5.19 -9.19 14.95
N GLY A 293 5.61 -8.29 14.06
CA GLY A 293 6.92 -8.35 13.40
C GLY A 293 8.11 -8.31 14.35
N TRP A 294 7.95 -7.65 15.50
CA TRP A 294 8.96 -7.59 16.54
C TRP A 294 9.32 -8.97 17.12
N LEU A 295 8.38 -9.93 17.09
CA LEU A 295 8.62 -11.33 17.53
C LEU A 295 9.25 -12.19 16.42
N THR A 296 9.23 -11.75 15.18
CA THR A 296 9.61 -12.55 14.02
C THR A 296 10.68 -11.88 13.16
N ALA A 297 11.28 -10.80 13.64
CA ALA A 297 12.24 -10.01 12.88
C ALA A 297 13.43 -10.84 12.36
N SER A 298 14.00 -11.74 13.19
CA SER A 298 15.05 -12.66 12.76
C SER A 298 14.59 -13.61 11.65
N ASN A 299 13.37 -14.17 11.76
CA ASN A 299 12.83 -15.03 10.72
C ASN A 299 12.63 -14.29 9.38
N LEU A 300 12.18 -13.02 9.46
CA LEU A 300 12.01 -12.14 8.30
C LEU A 300 13.37 -11.80 7.66
N GLY A 301 14.37 -11.44 8.47
CA GLY A 301 15.74 -11.15 8.00
C GLY A 301 16.41 -12.36 7.35
N GLU A 302 16.39 -13.53 8.01
CA GLU A 302 16.94 -14.78 7.46
C GLU A 302 16.25 -15.25 6.16
N ALA A 303 14.99 -14.85 5.96
CA ALA A 303 14.23 -15.20 4.76
C ALA A 303 14.30 -14.13 3.67
N ASP A 304 14.97 -13.00 3.90
CA ASP A 304 15.00 -11.83 3.01
C ASP A 304 13.57 -11.39 2.60
N VAL A 305 12.66 -11.35 3.57
CA VAL A 305 11.25 -10.98 3.35
C VAL A 305 11.03 -9.53 3.75
N PRO A 306 10.92 -8.62 2.79
CA PRO A 306 10.57 -7.23 3.08
C PRO A 306 9.14 -7.11 3.57
N VAL A 307 8.88 -6.06 4.36
CA VAL A 307 7.57 -5.85 4.96
C VAL A 307 7.04 -4.44 4.74
N ILE A 308 5.71 -4.31 4.83
CA ILE A 308 5.01 -3.03 4.85
C ILE A 308 4.36 -2.91 6.22
N ILE A 309 4.79 -1.94 7.01
CA ILE A 309 4.30 -1.72 8.37
C ILE A 309 3.52 -0.41 8.48
N THR A 310 2.60 -0.35 9.43
CA THR A 310 1.96 0.89 9.88
C THR A 310 2.26 1.05 11.37
N PRO A 311 3.24 1.87 11.75
CA PRO A 311 3.77 1.95 13.12
C PRO A 311 2.72 2.20 14.19
N ARG A 312 1.67 2.97 13.90
CA ARG A 312 0.57 3.23 14.83
C ARG A 312 -0.55 2.20 14.81
N ASN A 313 -0.47 1.18 13.93
CA ASN A 313 -1.50 0.15 13.88
C ASN A 313 -1.45 -0.71 15.16
N ARG A 314 -2.57 -0.79 15.88
CA ARG A 314 -2.67 -1.56 17.12
C ARG A 314 -3.37 -2.89 16.88
N ARG A 315 -2.71 -3.94 17.30
CA ARG A 315 -3.29 -5.25 17.53
C ARG A 315 -3.26 -5.52 19.04
N SER A 316 -4.40 -5.77 19.62
CA SER A 316 -4.45 -6.16 21.03
C SER A 316 -3.73 -7.49 21.26
N PRO A 317 -2.99 -7.65 22.37
CA PRO A 317 -2.40 -8.92 22.71
C PRO A 317 -3.48 -9.99 22.94
N ALA A 318 -3.12 -11.25 22.76
CA ALA A 318 -3.97 -12.36 23.13
C ALA A 318 -4.08 -12.46 24.65
N ARG A 319 -5.28 -12.74 25.16
CA ARG A 319 -5.52 -12.87 26.61
C ARG A 319 -4.58 -13.93 27.21
N GLY A 320 -3.87 -13.57 28.26
CA GLY A 320 -2.89 -14.41 28.93
C GLY A 320 -1.54 -14.57 28.19
N ARG A 321 -1.32 -13.75 27.14
CA ARG A 321 -0.08 -13.69 26.34
C ARG A 321 0.33 -12.24 26.06
N GLU A 322 0.08 -11.36 27.02
CA GLU A 322 0.26 -9.92 26.88
C GLU A 322 1.71 -9.54 26.54
N ASP A 323 2.70 -10.26 27.10
CA ASP A 323 4.13 -10.03 26.89
C ASP A 323 4.69 -10.71 25.62
N SER A 324 3.90 -11.57 24.96
CA SER A 324 4.36 -12.40 23.85
C SER A 324 3.43 -12.36 22.62
N SER A 325 2.59 -11.33 22.53
CA SER A 325 1.70 -11.11 21.38
C SER A 325 1.28 -9.64 21.29
N GLY A 326 0.61 -9.28 20.20
CA GLY A 326 0.15 -7.91 19.95
C GLY A 326 1.20 -7.04 19.27
N SER A 327 0.84 -5.77 19.03
CA SER A 327 1.74 -4.83 18.35
C SER A 327 2.70 -4.16 19.34
N SER A 328 3.94 -3.90 18.91
CA SER A 328 4.92 -3.07 19.60
C SER A 328 5.26 -1.83 18.80
N ILE A 329 5.43 -0.69 19.47
CA ILE A 329 5.92 0.53 18.83
C ILE A 329 7.38 0.37 18.37
N GLU A 330 8.15 -0.50 19.02
CA GLU A 330 9.56 -0.76 18.74
C GLU A 330 9.77 -1.63 17.49
N THR A 331 8.69 -2.09 16.85
CA THR A 331 8.76 -2.98 15.68
C THR A 331 9.71 -2.44 14.61
N SER A 332 9.67 -1.15 14.30
CA SER A 332 10.52 -0.53 13.27
C SER A 332 12.02 -0.60 13.62
N GLY A 333 12.39 -0.28 14.85
CA GLY A 333 13.78 -0.36 15.32
C GLY A 333 14.28 -1.81 15.41
N ILE A 334 13.41 -2.75 15.77
CA ILE A 334 13.75 -4.18 15.81
C ILE A 334 13.97 -4.72 14.39
N LEU A 335 13.10 -4.35 13.43
CA LEU A 335 13.25 -4.73 12.01
C LEU A 335 14.55 -4.17 11.42
N GLU A 336 14.87 -2.90 11.71
CA GLU A 336 16.13 -2.29 11.25
C GLU A 336 17.35 -3.06 11.76
N ARG A 337 17.40 -3.36 13.07
CA ARG A 337 18.49 -4.15 13.68
C ARG A 337 18.60 -5.57 13.11
N ALA A 338 17.49 -6.15 12.69
CA ALA A 338 17.45 -7.46 12.03
C ALA A 338 17.74 -7.40 10.52
N GLY A 339 18.05 -6.21 9.98
CA GLY A 339 18.32 -6.02 8.55
C GLY A 339 17.13 -6.23 7.63
N VAL A 340 15.90 -6.19 8.17
CA VAL A 340 14.66 -6.36 7.40
C VAL A 340 14.29 -5.07 6.69
N PRO A 341 14.26 -5.03 5.35
CA PRO A 341 13.79 -3.87 4.62
C PRO A 341 12.29 -3.66 4.89
N PHE A 342 11.89 -2.46 5.28
CA PHE A 342 10.48 -2.16 5.46
C PHE A 342 10.05 -0.85 4.78
N ALA A 343 8.85 -0.85 4.22
CA ALA A 343 8.14 0.35 3.80
C ALA A 343 7.11 0.74 4.86
N VAL A 344 6.85 2.03 4.97
CA VAL A 344 5.80 2.56 5.85
C VAL A 344 4.53 2.81 5.05
N ALA A 345 3.39 2.42 5.62
CA ALA A 345 2.06 2.69 5.09
C ALA A 345 1.23 3.50 6.10
N ALA A 346 0.34 4.34 5.59
CA ALA A 346 -0.64 5.05 6.40
C ALA A 346 -1.72 4.09 6.94
N LEU A 347 -2.43 4.51 7.99
CA LEU A 347 -3.56 3.75 8.57
C LEU A 347 -4.72 3.55 7.60
N SER A 348 -4.90 4.47 6.65
CA SER A 348 -5.88 4.37 5.57
C SER A 348 -5.21 4.65 4.23
N SER A 349 -5.71 4.02 3.18
CA SER A 349 -5.23 4.20 1.80
C SER A 349 -5.92 5.36 1.06
N SER A 350 -6.94 5.97 1.62
CA SER A 350 -7.70 7.08 1.02
C SER A 350 -7.56 8.35 1.82
N ILE A 351 -7.81 9.48 1.19
CA ILE A 351 -7.92 10.78 1.84
C ILE A 351 -9.37 10.99 2.28
N SER A 352 -9.57 11.41 3.53
CA SER A 352 -10.88 11.69 4.11
C SER A 352 -10.90 13.07 4.74
N LEU A 353 -11.55 14.01 4.08
CA LEU A 353 -11.69 15.38 4.58
C LEU A 353 -12.65 15.51 5.76
N ASN A 354 -13.52 14.52 5.97
CA ASN A 354 -14.53 14.49 7.02
C ASN A 354 -14.16 13.55 8.19
N GLY A 355 -12.97 12.97 8.17
CA GLY A 355 -12.49 12.04 9.19
C GLY A 355 -11.64 12.70 10.27
N LEU A 356 -11.15 11.89 11.20
CA LEU A 356 -10.14 12.33 12.17
C LEU A 356 -8.83 12.63 11.46
N ALA A 357 -8.32 13.84 11.64
CA ALA A 357 -7.01 14.24 11.14
C ALA A 357 -5.92 13.26 11.57
N GLY A 358 -5.02 12.95 10.64
CA GLY A 358 -3.92 12.03 10.88
C GLY A 358 -4.29 10.55 10.93
N ARG A 359 -5.46 10.16 10.39
CA ARG A 359 -5.86 8.75 10.23
C ARG A 359 -6.07 8.31 8.79
N ASP A 360 -5.85 9.18 7.84
CA ASP A 360 -5.99 8.93 6.41
C ASP A 360 -4.62 8.85 5.71
N LEU A 361 -4.62 8.80 4.38
CA LEU A 361 -3.39 8.73 3.60
C LEU A 361 -2.43 9.90 3.86
N THR A 362 -2.96 11.07 4.22
CA THR A 362 -2.14 12.27 4.52
C THR A 362 -1.25 12.10 5.76
N SER A 363 -1.52 11.08 6.58
CA SER A 363 -0.68 10.73 7.74
C SER A 363 0.58 9.95 7.39
N LEU A 364 0.87 9.66 6.13
CA LEU A 364 2.01 8.83 5.74
C LEU A 364 3.37 9.32 6.31
N PRO A 365 3.74 10.62 6.24
CA PRO A 365 4.97 11.10 6.87
C PRO A 365 4.95 10.97 8.41
N LEU A 366 3.79 11.14 9.02
CA LEU A 366 3.63 10.99 10.47
C LEU A 366 3.86 9.53 10.90
N GLU A 367 3.45 8.54 10.10
CA GLU A 367 3.77 7.13 10.39
C GLU A 367 5.27 6.87 10.39
N ALA A 368 6.03 7.51 9.48
CA ALA A 368 7.50 7.41 9.49
C ALA A 368 8.12 8.08 10.72
N ALA A 369 7.59 9.22 11.17
CA ALA A 369 8.01 9.82 12.45
C ALA A 369 7.75 8.89 13.65
N PHE A 370 6.64 8.15 13.64
CA PHE A 370 6.38 7.12 14.66
C PHE A 370 7.31 5.91 14.52
N ALA A 371 7.79 5.58 13.32
CA ALA A 371 8.84 4.57 13.16
C ALA A 371 10.15 5.00 13.84
N ILE A 372 10.54 6.29 13.74
CA ILE A 372 11.71 6.85 14.45
C ILE A 372 11.47 6.75 15.97
N ARG A 373 10.31 7.13 16.47
CA ARG A 373 9.95 6.97 17.88
C ARG A 373 10.05 5.50 18.33
N GLY A 374 9.80 4.56 17.44
CA GLY A 374 9.96 3.12 17.65
C GLY A 374 11.41 2.64 17.57
N GLY A 375 12.38 3.55 17.44
CA GLY A 375 13.81 3.26 17.55
C GLY A 375 14.52 2.96 16.23
N CYS A 376 13.92 3.23 15.07
CA CYS A 376 14.68 3.21 13.83
C CYS A 376 15.35 4.57 13.55
N SER A 377 16.40 4.56 12.74
CA SER A 377 17.11 5.76 12.33
C SER A 377 16.26 6.65 11.40
N GLU A 378 16.51 7.96 11.39
CA GLU A 378 15.86 8.90 10.45
C GLU A 378 16.13 8.52 9.00
N ALA A 379 17.35 8.04 8.70
CA ALA A 379 17.74 7.60 7.37
C ALA A 379 16.89 6.40 6.92
N THR A 380 16.70 5.41 7.79
CA THR A 380 15.85 4.24 7.53
C THR A 380 14.38 4.65 7.38
N ALA A 381 13.87 5.55 8.22
CA ALA A 381 12.50 6.03 8.14
C ALA A 381 12.25 6.80 6.83
N LEU A 382 13.19 7.63 6.37
CA LEU A 382 13.10 8.31 5.08
C LEU A 382 13.21 7.31 3.91
N ALA A 383 14.10 6.34 3.99
CA ALA A 383 14.20 5.26 3.02
C ALA A 383 12.91 4.43 2.92
N ALA A 384 12.22 4.23 4.06
CA ALA A 384 10.95 3.51 4.13
C ALA A 384 9.77 4.24 3.46
N LEU A 385 9.91 5.53 3.15
CA LEU A 385 8.94 6.30 2.35
C LEU A 385 9.37 6.49 0.89
N THR A 386 10.62 6.17 0.55
CA THR A 386 11.22 6.55 -0.74
C THR A 386 11.82 5.35 -1.47
N ILE A 387 13.09 5.01 -1.21
CA ILE A 387 13.80 3.98 -1.98
C ILE A 387 13.33 2.55 -1.68
N VAL A 388 12.89 2.25 -0.46
CA VAL A 388 12.37 0.90 -0.15
C VAL A 388 11.07 0.64 -0.90
N PRO A 389 10.03 1.50 -0.84
CA PRO A 389 8.86 1.34 -1.70
C PRO A 389 9.20 1.24 -3.19
N ALA A 390 10.14 2.07 -3.69
CA ALA A 390 10.56 2.00 -5.09
C ALA A 390 11.11 0.62 -5.46
N ARG A 391 11.94 0.01 -4.60
CA ARG A 391 12.48 -1.36 -4.78
C ARG A 391 11.37 -2.41 -4.77
N LEU A 392 10.43 -2.31 -3.83
CA LEU A 392 9.30 -3.25 -3.72
C LEU A 392 8.36 -3.20 -4.92
N LEU A 393 8.31 -2.05 -5.59
CA LEU A 393 7.52 -1.82 -6.80
C LEU A 393 8.31 -2.09 -8.09
N GLY A 394 9.61 -2.41 -7.99
CA GLY A 394 10.50 -2.61 -9.15
C GLY A 394 10.84 -1.31 -9.89
N LEU A 395 10.82 -0.17 -9.22
CA LEU A 395 11.01 1.16 -9.78
C LEU A 395 12.24 1.89 -9.23
N GLN A 396 13.16 1.19 -8.56
CA GLN A 396 14.34 1.78 -7.92
C GLN A 396 15.30 2.49 -8.89
N ASP A 397 15.25 2.12 -10.16
CA ASP A 397 16.08 2.75 -11.20
C ASP A 397 15.50 4.08 -11.70
N ARG A 398 14.25 4.37 -11.32
CA ARG A 398 13.53 5.57 -11.70
C ARG A 398 13.16 6.48 -10.53
N LEU A 399 12.76 5.91 -9.40
CA LEU A 399 12.16 6.60 -8.26
C LEU A 399 12.91 6.32 -6.95
N GLY A 400 12.62 7.11 -5.92
CA GLY A 400 12.97 6.84 -4.53
C GLY A 400 14.31 7.39 -4.07
N SER A 401 15.11 8.01 -4.93
CA SER A 401 16.34 8.72 -4.55
C SER A 401 16.65 9.85 -5.51
N ILE A 402 17.47 10.82 -5.07
CA ILE A 402 17.92 11.93 -5.91
C ILE A 402 19.28 11.54 -6.53
N GLU A 403 19.21 11.02 -7.73
CA GLU A 403 20.37 10.56 -8.50
C GLU A 403 20.23 10.94 -9.97
N LYS A 404 21.36 11.20 -10.63
CA LYS A 404 21.42 11.48 -12.06
C LYS A 404 20.71 10.40 -12.88
N GLY A 405 19.84 10.80 -13.78
CA GLY A 405 19.08 9.94 -14.69
C GLY A 405 17.76 9.43 -14.14
N LYS A 406 17.50 9.54 -12.82
CA LYS A 406 16.20 9.21 -12.25
C LYS A 406 15.15 10.28 -12.55
N ASP A 407 13.89 9.91 -12.36
CA ASP A 407 12.78 10.82 -12.58
C ASP A 407 12.84 11.96 -11.55
N ALA A 408 12.56 13.17 -11.99
CA ALA A 408 12.56 14.36 -11.13
C ALA A 408 11.22 14.48 -10.38
N ASP A 409 11.02 13.55 -9.44
CA ASP A 409 9.92 13.54 -8.48
C ASP A 409 10.48 13.95 -7.12
N LEU A 410 10.34 15.22 -6.78
CA LEU A 410 11.01 15.89 -5.67
C LEU A 410 10.02 16.68 -4.83
N ILE A 411 10.31 16.81 -3.54
CA ILE A 411 9.60 17.74 -2.65
C ILE A 411 10.59 18.68 -1.96
N ILE A 412 10.15 19.90 -1.76
CA ILE A 412 10.87 20.94 -1.01
C ILE A 412 10.07 21.20 0.25
N LEU A 413 10.71 21.02 1.41
CA LEU A 413 10.10 21.23 2.72
C LEU A 413 10.73 22.41 3.44
N ASP A 414 9.95 23.11 4.24
CA ASP A 414 10.38 24.25 5.06
C ASP A 414 11.15 23.84 6.33
N GLY A 415 11.37 22.55 6.54
CA GLY A 415 12.10 21.97 7.67
C GLY A 415 12.48 20.50 7.43
N PRO A 416 13.04 19.80 8.44
CA PRO A 416 13.47 18.41 8.32
C PRO A 416 12.37 17.50 7.78
N PRO A 417 12.67 16.49 6.92
CA PRO A 417 11.66 15.74 6.17
C PRO A 417 10.64 15.00 7.00
N LEU A 418 11.01 14.55 8.20
CA LEU A 418 10.16 13.73 9.08
C LEU A 418 9.77 14.45 10.39
N ASP A 419 10.02 15.75 10.47
CA ASP A 419 9.48 16.59 11.55
C ASP A 419 8.02 16.89 11.23
N TYR A 420 7.11 16.56 12.15
CA TYR A 420 5.66 16.79 11.98
C TYR A 420 5.28 18.28 11.80
N ARG A 421 6.18 19.19 12.14
CA ARG A 421 6.03 20.64 11.96
C ARG A 421 6.44 21.11 10.56
N SER A 422 7.10 20.23 9.78
CA SER A 422 7.56 20.59 8.44
C SER A 422 6.43 20.47 7.43
N TYR A 423 6.34 21.46 6.56
CA TYR A 423 5.37 21.49 5.47
C TYR A 423 6.07 21.33 4.13
N VAL A 424 5.41 20.65 3.21
CA VAL A 424 5.81 20.68 1.81
C VAL A 424 5.43 22.05 1.22
N GLU A 425 6.42 22.80 0.77
CA GLU A 425 6.19 24.06 0.07
C GLU A 425 5.97 23.85 -1.42
N THR A 426 6.74 22.94 -2.01
CA THR A 426 6.67 22.64 -3.44
C THR A 426 6.80 21.16 -3.66
N ALA A 427 5.92 20.57 -4.49
CA ALA A 427 6.10 19.23 -5.01
C ALA A 427 6.28 19.28 -6.54
N ILE A 428 7.33 18.60 -6.98
CA ILE A 428 7.72 18.47 -8.40
C ILE A 428 7.47 17.02 -8.78
N VAL A 429 6.72 16.79 -9.86
CA VAL A 429 6.47 15.45 -10.39
C VAL A 429 6.77 15.48 -11.89
N SER A 430 7.58 14.52 -12.33
CA SER A 430 8.08 14.47 -13.71
C SER A 430 8.69 15.81 -14.16
N GLY A 431 9.49 16.41 -13.27
CA GLY A 431 10.21 17.66 -13.52
C GLY A 431 9.38 18.95 -13.55
N LYS A 432 8.07 18.86 -13.29
CA LYS A 432 7.17 20.02 -13.28
C LYS A 432 6.61 20.27 -11.88
N VAL A 433 6.50 21.54 -11.48
CA VAL A 433 5.84 21.91 -10.23
C VAL A 433 4.35 21.55 -10.33
N ARG A 434 3.90 20.63 -9.48
CA ARG A 434 2.52 20.16 -9.43
C ARG A 434 1.76 20.60 -8.18
N TYR A 435 2.50 21.04 -7.18
CA TYR A 435 1.95 21.63 -5.98
C TYR A 435 2.83 22.78 -5.53
N ASP A 436 2.19 23.88 -5.19
CA ASP A 436 2.78 25.09 -4.61
C ASP A 436 1.87 25.51 -3.45
N ARG A 437 2.38 25.45 -2.22
CA ARG A 437 1.60 25.68 -1.01
C ARG A 437 0.90 27.03 -1.01
N VAL A 438 1.57 28.08 -1.51
CA VAL A 438 1.04 29.45 -1.54
C VAL A 438 -0.06 29.59 -2.59
N LYS A 439 0.09 28.96 -3.77
CA LYS A 439 -0.88 29.09 -4.87
C LYS A 439 -2.08 28.17 -4.72
N ASP A 440 -1.85 26.95 -4.23
CA ASP A 440 -2.89 25.91 -4.20
C ASP A 440 -3.83 26.04 -3.00
N HIS A 441 -3.40 26.69 -1.91
CA HIS A 441 -4.20 26.94 -0.68
C HIS A 441 -4.87 25.69 -0.10
N VAL A 442 -4.24 24.52 -0.28
CA VAL A 442 -4.78 23.24 0.22
C VAL A 442 -4.52 23.07 1.72
N TYR A 443 -3.32 23.53 2.15
CA TYR A 443 -2.92 23.57 3.55
C TYR A 443 -2.65 25.00 3.99
N PRO A 444 -2.84 25.31 5.30
CA PRO A 444 -2.58 26.66 5.82
C PRO A 444 -1.14 27.11 5.56
N VAL A 445 -1.00 28.36 5.21
CA VAL A 445 0.31 29.02 5.10
C VAL A 445 0.58 29.75 6.41
N PHE A 446 1.53 29.23 7.20
CA PHE A 446 1.99 29.86 8.42
C PHE A 446 3.37 30.46 8.17
N ASP A 447 3.56 31.71 8.57
CA ASP A 447 4.90 32.30 8.64
C ASP A 447 5.56 31.85 9.95
N ARG A 448 6.57 31.01 9.86
CA ARG A 448 7.33 30.52 11.03
C ARG A 448 8.01 31.66 11.79
N ALA A 449 8.32 32.74 11.14
CA ALA A 449 8.91 33.91 11.80
C ALA A 449 7.95 34.57 12.81
N THR A 450 6.64 34.44 12.60
CA THR A 450 5.60 34.99 13.47
C THR A 450 5.18 34.06 14.61
N LEU A 451 5.66 32.81 14.61
CA LEU A 451 5.34 31.77 15.60
C LEU A 451 6.41 31.62 16.71
N LYS A 452 7.31 32.60 16.85
CA LYS A 452 8.32 32.62 17.91
C LYS A 452 7.79 33.28 19.19
#